data_fb4f8187aad73ae210af33b1edc8f715
#
_entry.id   fb4f8187aad73ae210af33b1edc8f715
#
_cell.length_a   1.000
_cell.length_b   1.000
_cell.length_c   1.000
_cell.angle_alpha   90.00
_cell.angle_beta   90.00
_cell.angle_gamma   90.00
#
_symmetry.space_group_name_H-M   'P 1'
#
loop_
_entity.id
_entity.type
_entity.pdbx_description
1 polymer ?
#
loop_
_entity_poly.entity_id
_entity_poly.type
_entity_poly.pdbx_seq_one_letter_code
_entity_poly.pdbx_strand_id
1 'polypeptide(L)'
;MALPRSGNTLFASLINQNPNFACTANSITMEIMKDLFLLKQTDVFKNFPDHKSLDNIMDSVYDLYYKDWSQQYIIDRSPVMTPGNLAVMQRHFKQPIKCIIIWRDLMDVLASYIKWFENEPTAFPNKYGKNTIEEKLMMLMNKDGAVAKELVAIQNALQPQYKHMSHIIKYEELVTQPKKILQSVYEFLGIEYYPHYFHNLNQFKINGLNYDDTVVGNNMHTIKTEMRLEDNPYKKLIPQSIINKYGHIKL
;
A
#
# COMPACT_ATOMS: atom_id res chain seq x y z
N MET A 1 -2.95 -0.82 3.68
CA MET A 1 -3.21 -1.01 2.22
C MET A 1 -3.76 0.26 1.60
N ALA A 2 -3.52 0.50 0.34
CA ALA A 2 -4.16 1.61 -0.39
C ALA A 2 -3.87 1.51 -1.88
N LEU A 3 -4.71 2.09 -2.71
CA LEU A 3 -4.30 2.34 -4.08
C LEU A 3 -3.00 3.15 -4.09
N PRO A 4 -2.05 2.87 -4.97
CA PRO A 4 -0.90 3.74 -5.14
C PRO A 4 -1.37 5.17 -5.44
N ARG A 5 -0.60 6.19 -5.03
CA ARG A 5 -0.97 7.61 -5.18
C ARG A 5 -2.20 8.08 -4.36
N SER A 6 -2.63 7.31 -3.37
CA SER A 6 -3.75 7.65 -2.46
C SER A 6 -3.31 8.25 -1.13
N GLY A 7 -2.10 8.82 -1.03
CA GLY A 7 -1.64 9.44 0.20
C GLY A 7 -0.95 8.50 1.20
N ASN A 8 -0.47 7.34 0.75
CA ASN A 8 0.25 6.39 1.60
C ASN A 8 1.45 7.01 2.30
N THR A 9 2.28 7.75 1.56
CA THR A 9 3.46 8.42 2.10
C THR A 9 3.08 9.53 3.09
N LEU A 10 1.99 10.26 2.81
CA LEU A 10 1.44 11.24 3.74
C LEU A 10 0.99 10.57 5.04
N PHE A 11 0.20 9.51 4.96
CA PHE A 11 -0.25 8.78 6.14
C PHE A 11 0.93 8.23 6.94
N ALA A 12 1.92 7.63 6.28
CA ALA A 12 3.13 7.15 6.94
C ALA A 12 3.91 8.29 7.62
N SER A 13 4.02 9.47 7.00
CA SER A 13 4.70 10.62 7.60
C SER A 13 4.00 11.12 8.86
N LEU A 14 2.67 11.05 8.89
CA LEU A 14 1.90 11.41 10.08
C LEU A 14 2.07 10.38 11.19
N ILE A 15 1.83 9.11 10.91
CA ILE A 15 1.92 8.03 11.92
C ILE A 15 3.34 7.91 12.49
N ASN A 16 4.37 8.04 11.67
CA ASN A 16 5.77 7.97 12.11
C ASN A 16 6.22 9.16 12.99
N GLN A 17 5.37 10.18 13.22
CA GLN A 17 5.63 11.18 14.26
C GLN A 17 5.50 10.58 15.66
N ASN A 18 4.73 9.51 15.83
CA ASN A 18 4.70 8.77 17.09
C ASN A 18 5.92 7.81 17.13
N PRO A 19 6.86 8.00 18.08
CA PRO A 19 8.08 7.18 18.14
C PRO A 19 7.83 5.70 18.39
N ASN A 20 6.64 5.33 18.85
CA ASN A 20 6.27 3.94 19.05
C ASN A 20 5.79 3.24 17.77
N PHE A 21 5.64 3.97 16.67
CA PHE A 21 5.21 3.43 15.38
C PHE A 21 6.35 3.39 14.35
N ALA A 22 6.34 2.32 13.55
CA ALA A 22 7.01 2.29 12.25
C ALA A 22 5.99 1.92 11.17
N CYS A 23 5.57 2.90 10.39
CA CYS A 23 4.76 2.67 9.20
C CYS A 23 5.69 2.56 8.00
N THR A 24 5.82 1.34 7.46
CA THR A 24 6.73 1.07 6.37
C THR A 24 6.27 1.74 5.07
N ALA A 25 7.24 2.12 4.30
CA ALA A 25 7.01 2.70 3.00
C ALA A 25 6.57 1.64 1.98
N ASN A 26 7.37 0.62 1.86
CA ASN A 26 7.13 -0.64 1.18
C ASN A 26 7.77 -1.74 2.02
N SER A 27 7.17 -2.91 2.02
CA SER A 27 7.71 -4.09 2.67
C SER A 27 7.70 -5.25 1.69
N ILE A 28 8.70 -6.11 1.79
CA ILE A 28 8.79 -7.34 1.00
C ILE A 28 8.31 -8.57 1.79
N THR A 29 7.80 -8.39 3.01
CA THR A 29 7.39 -9.51 3.87
C THR A 29 6.35 -10.39 3.21
N MET A 30 5.35 -9.79 2.55
CA MET A 30 4.30 -10.55 1.87
C MET A 30 4.80 -11.25 0.61
N GLU A 31 5.75 -10.67 -0.11
CA GLU A 31 6.44 -11.33 -1.21
C GLU A 31 7.22 -12.54 -0.73
N ILE A 32 7.99 -12.40 0.37
CA ILE A 32 8.71 -13.52 1.00
C ILE A 32 7.74 -14.64 1.38
N MET A 33 6.63 -14.31 2.04
CA MET A 33 5.60 -15.28 2.43
C MET A 33 5.01 -16.01 1.23
N LYS A 34 4.70 -15.28 0.17
CA LYS A 34 4.17 -15.84 -1.08
C LYS A 34 5.17 -16.75 -1.76
N ASP A 35 6.43 -16.33 -1.85
CA ASP A 35 7.47 -17.09 -2.53
C ASP A 35 7.77 -18.39 -1.76
N LEU A 36 7.86 -18.34 -0.44
CA LEU A 36 7.96 -19.53 0.41
C LEU A 36 6.76 -20.47 0.21
N PHE A 37 5.55 -19.93 0.14
CA PHE A 37 4.36 -20.74 -0.14
C PHE A 37 4.42 -21.40 -1.52
N LEU A 38 4.90 -20.71 -2.55
CA LEU A 38 5.04 -21.23 -3.90
C LEU A 38 6.10 -22.34 -4.00
N LEU A 39 7.10 -22.37 -3.13
CA LEU A 39 8.07 -23.47 -3.06
C LEU A 39 7.38 -24.83 -2.88
N LYS A 40 6.23 -24.90 -2.21
CA LYS A 40 5.45 -26.13 -2.03
C LYS A 40 4.98 -26.75 -3.35
N GLN A 41 5.01 -25.99 -4.45
CA GLN A 41 4.60 -26.43 -5.77
C GLN A 41 5.77 -26.91 -6.63
N THR A 42 7.00 -26.69 -6.19
CA THR A 42 8.20 -27.08 -6.94
C THR A 42 8.43 -28.59 -6.87
N ASP A 43 9.06 -29.15 -7.89
CA ASP A 43 9.36 -30.58 -7.93
C ASP A 43 10.38 -30.99 -6.86
N VAL A 44 11.30 -30.08 -6.51
CA VAL A 44 12.25 -30.30 -5.41
C VAL A 44 11.52 -30.48 -4.08
N PHE A 45 10.54 -29.61 -3.77
CA PHE A 45 9.77 -29.76 -2.55
C PHE A 45 8.86 -31.00 -2.58
N LYS A 46 8.23 -31.30 -3.71
CA LYS A 46 7.39 -32.50 -3.87
C LYS A 46 8.16 -33.80 -3.72
N ASN A 47 9.45 -33.78 -4.08
CA ASN A 47 10.34 -34.93 -3.92
C ASN A 47 10.65 -35.23 -2.45
N PHE A 48 10.81 -34.17 -1.62
CA PHE A 48 10.98 -34.30 -0.16
C PHE A 48 10.10 -33.25 0.55
N PRO A 49 8.79 -33.56 0.79
CA PRO A 49 7.80 -32.57 1.20
C PRO A 49 7.79 -32.32 2.71
N ASP A 50 8.84 -31.73 3.26
CA ASP A 50 8.89 -31.33 4.66
C ASP A 50 8.07 -30.05 4.90
N HIS A 51 6.75 -30.22 4.92
CA HIS A 51 5.81 -29.12 5.18
C HIS A 51 6.04 -28.47 6.52
N LYS A 52 6.39 -29.23 7.56
CA LYS A 52 6.56 -28.71 8.92
C LYS A 52 7.72 -27.73 9.01
N SER A 53 8.87 -28.08 8.45
CA SER A 53 10.02 -27.19 8.46
C SER A 53 9.78 -25.92 7.65
N LEU A 54 9.13 -26.01 6.50
CA LEU A 54 8.79 -24.84 5.71
C LEU A 54 7.73 -23.98 6.40
N ASP A 55 6.70 -24.57 7.02
CA ASP A 55 5.69 -23.84 7.79
C ASP A 55 6.31 -23.13 9.00
N ASN A 56 7.30 -23.72 9.70
CA ASN A 56 8.02 -23.06 10.78
C ASN A 56 8.77 -21.80 10.30
N ILE A 57 9.38 -21.84 9.11
CA ILE A 57 10.00 -20.65 8.50
C ILE A 57 8.94 -19.59 8.22
N MET A 58 7.84 -19.98 7.57
CA MET A 58 6.75 -19.06 7.24
C MET A 58 6.12 -18.42 8.49
N ASP A 59 5.91 -19.19 9.56
CA ASP A 59 5.40 -18.71 10.85
C ASP A 59 6.31 -17.66 11.51
N SER A 60 7.59 -17.65 11.15
CA SER A 60 8.61 -16.79 11.75
C SER A 60 8.99 -15.57 10.89
N VAL A 61 8.48 -15.45 9.65
CA VAL A 61 8.92 -14.41 8.71
C VAL A 61 8.78 -13.00 9.29
N TYR A 62 7.60 -12.65 9.83
CA TYR A 62 7.37 -11.32 10.37
C TYR A 62 8.22 -11.04 11.61
N ASP A 63 8.30 -11.98 12.53
CA ASP A 63 9.07 -11.84 13.77
C ASP A 63 10.56 -11.68 13.48
N LEU A 64 11.09 -12.42 12.50
CA LEU A 64 12.50 -12.33 12.10
C LEU A 64 12.78 -11.07 11.28
N TYR A 65 11.87 -10.69 10.38
CA TYR A 65 12.08 -9.51 9.53
C TYR A 65 12.13 -8.22 10.35
N TYR A 66 11.28 -8.11 11.37
CA TYR A 66 11.20 -6.92 12.23
C TYR A 66 11.92 -7.08 13.57
N LYS A 67 12.70 -8.14 13.76
CA LYS A 67 13.36 -8.49 15.04
C LYS A 67 14.14 -7.34 15.67
N ASP A 68 14.87 -6.59 14.85
CA ASP A 68 15.79 -5.53 15.32
C ASP A 68 15.13 -4.13 15.24
N TRP A 69 13.84 -4.04 14.98
CA TRP A 69 13.12 -2.78 14.98
C TRP A 69 12.70 -2.42 16.40
N SER A 70 12.98 -1.18 16.81
CA SER A 70 12.74 -0.70 18.19
C SER A 70 11.30 -0.26 18.46
N GLN A 71 10.48 -0.08 17.40
CA GLN A 71 9.13 0.43 17.54
C GLN A 71 8.17 -0.66 18.03
N GLN A 72 7.29 -0.28 18.94
CA GLN A 72 6.29 -1.18 19.53
C GLN A 72 5.23 -1.63 18.50
N TYR A 73 4.88 -0.77 17.56
CA TYR A 73 3.84 -1.00 16.57
C TYR A 73 4.40 -0.86 15.15
N ILE A 74 4.18 -1.86 14.35
CA ILE A 74 4.62 -1.86 12.94
C ILE A 74 3.40 -1.90 12.04
N ILE A 75 3.28 -0.91 11.17
CA ILE A 75 2.28 -0.89 10.09
C ILE A 75 3.00 -1.25 8.80
N ASP A 76 2.85 -2.52 8.41
CA ASP A 76 3.43 -3.06 7.19
C ASP A 76 2.58 -2.68 5.97
N ARG A 77 3.20 -2.10 4.94
CA ARG A 77 2.52 -1.78 3.70
C ARG A 77 2.63 -2.92 2.71
N SER A 78 1.61 -3.75 2.66
CA SER A 78 1.51 -4.87 1.72
C SER A 78 0.06 -5.13 1.31
N PRO A 79 -0.21 -5.73 0.13
CA PRO A 79 -1.55 -6.07 -0.33
C PRO A 79 -2.07 -7.35 0.35
N VAL A 80 -2.07 -7.38 1.67
CA VAL A 80 -2.39 -8.55 2.48
C VAL A 80 -3.78 -9.12 2.21
N MET A 81 -4.74 -8.27 1.85
CA MET A 81 -6.14 -8.67 1.67
C MET A 81 -6.47 -9.22 0.26
N THR A 82 -5.50 -9.43 -0.64
CA THR A 82 -5.79 -10.30 -1.78
C THR A 82 -6.14 -11.70 -1.29
N PRO A 83 -7.09 -12.42 -1.93
CA PRO A 83 -7.54 -13.73 -1.41
C PRO A 83 -6.40 -14.70 -1.12
N GLY A 84 -5.41 -14.78 -2.01
CA GLY A 84 -4.24 -15.65 -1.82
C GLY A 84 -3.35 -15.22 -0.66
N ASN A 85 -3.04 -13.94 -0.56
CA ASN A 85 -2.20 -13.43 0.53
C ASN A 85 -2.91 -13.56 1.88
N LEU A 86 -4.20 -13.25 1.93
CA LEU A 86 -4.98 -13.39 3.16
C LEU A 86 -5.00 -14.85 3.67
N ALA A 87 -5.18 -15.83 2.78
CA ALA A 87 -5.15 -17.24 3.14
C ALA A 87 -3.78 -17.65 3.74
N VAL A 88 -2.69 -17.18 3.15
CA VAL A 88 -1.33 -17.41 3.68
C VAL A 88 -1.16 -16.74 5.04
N MET A 89 -1.59 -15.47 5.17
CA MET A 89 -1.51 -14.74 6.43
C MET A 89 -2.34 -15.39 7.54
N GLN A 90 -3.58 -15.76 7.28
CA GLN A 90 -4.44 -16.42 8.26
C GLN A 90 -3.87 -17.77 8.77
N ARG A 91 -3.08 -18.43 7.93
CA ARG A 91 -2.44 -19.69 8.30
C ARG A 91 -1.17 -19.49 9.14
N HIS A 92 -0.35 -18.52 8.81
CA HIS A 92 1.02 -18.39 9.32
C HIS A 92 1.24 -17.20 10.26
N PHE A 93 0.37 -16.19 10.22
CA PHE A 93 0.48 -15.03 11.10
C PHE A 93 -0.43 -15.21 12.32
N LYS A 94 0.17 -15.26 13.51
CA LYS A 94 -0.52 -15.65 14.76
C LYS A 94 -1.26 -14.51 15.45
N GLN A 95 -1.01 -13.26 15.03
CA GLN A 95 -1.66 -12.09 15.61
C GLN A 95 -2.94 -11.73 14.83
N PRO A 96 -3.90 -11.05 15.47
CA PRO A 96 -5.07 -10.53 14.76
C PRO A 96 -4.66 -9.57 13.65
N ILE A 97 -5.14 -9.84 12.43
CA ILE A 97 -4.87 -8.98 11.29
C ILE A 97 -5.78 -7.75 11.37
N LYS A 98 -5.19 -6.56 11.39
CA LYS A 98 -5.88 -5.26 11.29
C LYS A 98 -5.40 -4.54 10.04
N CYS A 99 -6.33 -4.10 9.19
CA CYS A 99 -6.02 -3.44 7.93
C CYS A 99 -6.51 -1.99 7.92
N ILE A 100 -5.60 -1.05 7.76
CA ILE A 100 -5.93 0.34 7.46
C ILE A 100 -5.94 0.48 5.94
N ILE A 101 -7.04 0.97 5.38
CA ILE A 101 -7.26 1.13 3.95
C ILE A 101 -7.41 2.61 3.64
N ILE A 102 -6.52 3.16 2.82
CA ILE A 102 -6.67 4.54 2.34
C ILE A 102 -7.29 4.47 0.95
N TRP A 103 -8.50 5.00 0.82
CA TRP A 103 -9.24 5.10 -0.42
C TRP A 103 -9.14 6.49 -1.03
N ARG A 104 -8.94 6.55 -2.32
CA ARG A 104 -9.05 7.75 -3.15
C ARG A 104 -9.80 7.39 -4.42
N ASP A 105 -10.56 8.34 -4.99
CA ASP A 105 -11.24 8.12 -6.28
C ASP A 105 -10.26 7.59 -7.32
N LEU A 106 -10.64 6.51 -8.00
CA LEU A 106 -9.76 5.81 -8.93
C LEU A 106 -9.32 6.73 -10.09
N MET A 107 -10.21 7.60 -10.57
CA MET A 107 -9.86 8.55 -11.64
C MET A 107 -8.83 9.57 -11.15
N ASP A 108 -8.88 9.99 -9.88
CA ASP A 108 -7.87 10.87 -9.30
C ASP A 108 -6.51 10.17 -9.11
N VAL A 109 -6.53 8.89 -8.78
CA VAL A 109 -5.33 8.05 -8.76
C VAL A 109 -4.69 7.96 -10.14
N LEU A 110 -5.47 7.63 -11.18
CA LEU A 110 -5.00 7.52 -12.55
C LEU A 110 -4.50 8.87 -13.10
N ALA A 111 -5.18 9.97 -12.80
CA ALA A 111 -4.72 11.31 -13.13
C ALA A 111 -3.38 11.66 -12.46
N SER A 112 -3.18 11.24 -11.20
CA SER A 112 -1.90 11.39 -10.51
C SER A 112 -0.77 10.60 -11.18
N TYR A 113 -1.08 9.44 -11.74
CA TYR A 113 -0.12 8.67 -12.52
C TYR A 113 0.21 9.35 -13.85
N ILE A 114 -0.77 9.90 -14.57
CA ILE A 114 -0.53 10.66 -15.80
C ILE A 114 0.43 11.82 -15.51
N LYS A 115 0.16 12.62 -14.46
CA LYS A 115 1.06 13.68 -14.01
C LYS A 115 2.50 13.18 -13.81
N TRP A 116 2.65 12.00 -13.21
CA TRP A 116 3.96 11.41 -12.96
C TRP A 116 4.63 10.95 -14.26
N PHE A 117 3.90 10.27 -15.16
CA PHE A 117 4.45 9.83 -16.45
C PHE A 117 4.96 10.99 -17.33
N GLU A 118 4.24 12.12 -17.31
CA GLU A 118 4.59 13.31 -18.10
C GLU A 118 5.82 14.04 -17.52
N ASN A 119 6.01 14.00 -16.21
CA ASN A 119 7.09 14.72 -15.55
C ASN A 119 8.34 13.86 -15.27
N GLU A 120 8.24 12.53 -15.38
CA GLU A 120 9.32 11.59 -15.08
C GLU A 120 9.58 10.64 -16.26
N PRO A 121 10.51 10.98 -17.14
CA PRO A 121 10.85 10.13 -18.30
C PRO A 121 11.30 8.73 -17.92
N THR A 122 11.87 8.58 -16.72
CA THR A 122 12.34 7.30 -16.17
C THR A 122 11.26 6.48 -15.46
N ALA A 123 10.01 6.99 -15.41
CA ALA A 123 8.88 6.25 -14.86
C ALA A 123 8.76 4.85 -15.51
N PHE A 124 8.45 3.84 -14.69
CA PHE A 124 8.52 2.45 -15.15
C PHE A 124 7.72 2.14 -16.43
N PRO A 125 6.51 2.69 -16.70
CA PRO A 125 5.82 2.42 -17.95
C PRO A 125 6.57 2.98 -19.18
N ASN A 126 7.29 4.11 -19.02
CA ASN A 126 8.11 4.69 -20.07
C ASN A 126 9.28 3.75 -20.41
N LYS A 127 9.88 3.11 -19.41
CA LYS A 127 10.95 2.12 -19.61
C LYS A 127 10.48 0.87 -20.38
N TYR A 128 9.19 0.53 -20.32
CA TYR A 128 8.61 -0.62 -21.02
C TYR A 128 8.03 -0.27 -22.41
N GLY A 129 8.43 0.87 -22.99
CA GLY A 129 8.06 1.26 -24.35
C GLY A 129 6.57 1.58 -24.51
N LYS A 130 5.88 1.94 -23.44
CA LYS A 130 4.49 2.41 -23.52
C LYS A 130 4.46 3.87 -23.92
N ASN A 131 3.87 4.15 -25.07
CA ASN A 131 3.93 5.48 -25.71
C ASN A 131 2.67 6.31 -25.46
N THR A 132 1.50 5.66 -25.33
CA THR A 132 0.24 6.36 -25.11
C THR A 132 -0.18 6.35 -23.63
N ILE A 133 -0.92 7.36 -23.23
CA ILE A 133 -1.51 7.41 -21.87
C ILE A 133 -2.39 6.17 -21.63
N GLU A 134 -3.16 5.75 -22.63
CA GLU A 134 -4.03 4.58 -22.52
C GLU A 134 -3.24 3.30 -22.23
N GLU A 135 -2.18 3.02 -22.98
CA GLU A 135 -1.31 1.87 -22.76
C GLU A 135 -0.69 1.87 -21.37
N LYS A 136 -0.22 3.03 -20.90
CA LYS A 136 0.36 3.20 -19.56
C LYS A 136 -0.67 2.94 -18.47
N LEU A 137 -1.87 3.48 -18.60
CA LEU A 137 -2.96 3.25 -17.65
C LEU A 137 -3.45 1.80 -17.68
N MET A 138 -3.56 1.18 -18.86
CA MET A 138 -3.92 -0.23 -18.97
C MET A 138 -2.86 -1.16 -18.34
N MET A 139 -1.59 -0.80 -18.40
CA MET A 139 -0.54 -1.54 -17.68
C MET A 139 -0.73 -1.52 -16.17
N LEU A 140 -1.18 -0.39 -15.60
CA LEU A 140 -1.50 -0.30 -14.17
C LEU A 140 -2.76 -1.10 -13.79
N MET A 141 -3.72 -1.18 -14.71
CA MET A 141 -5.05 -1.75 -14.49
C MET A 141 -5.18 -3.20 -14.96
N ASN A 142 -4.15 -3.81 -15.57
CA ASN A 142 -4.17 -5.23 -15.88
C ASN A 142 -4.10 -6.06 -14.57
N LYS A 143 -4.40 -7.36 -14.65
CA LYS A 143 -4.48 -8.25 -13.46
C LYS A 143 -3.22 -8.25 -12.58
N ASP A 144 -2.05 -8.00 -13.17
CA ASP A 144 -0.76 -7.95 -12.49
C ASP A 144 -0.29 -6.52 -12.20
N GLY A 145 -1.07 -5.54 -12.62
CA GLY A 145 -0.76 -4.12 -12.48
C GLY A 145 -0.86 -3.63 -11.04
N ALA A 146 -0.07 -2.62 -10.73
CA ALA A 146 0.06 -2.09 -9.37
C ALA A 146 -1.26 -1.54 -8.80
N VAL A 147 -2.14 -0.98 -9.65
CA VAL A 147 -3.44 -0.45 -9.22
C VAL A 147 -4.46 -1.58 -9.08
N ALA A 148 -4.51 -2.50 -10.04
CA ALA A 148 -5.48 -3.58 -10.04
C ALA A 148 -5.30 -4.55 -8.86
N LYS A 149 -4.06 -4.91 -8.52
CA LYS A 149 -3.77 -5.77 -7.35
C LYS A 149 -4.29 -5.17 -6.04
N GLU A 150 -4.03 -3.88 -5.82
CA GLU A 150 -4.52 -3.19 -4.63
C GLU A 150 -6.05 -3.04 -4.64
N LEU A 151 -6.64 -2.81 -5.82
CA LEU A 151 -8.09 -2.73 -5.95
C LEU A 151 -8.76 -4.06 -5.57
N VAL A 152 -8.22 -5.19 -6.04
CA VAL A 152 -8.70 -6.53 -5.66
C VAL A 152 -8.58 -6.73 -4.14
N ALA A 153 -7.45 -6.34 -3.54
CA ALA A 153 -7.25 -6.44 -2.10
C ALA A 153 -8.28 -5.60 -1.32
N ILE A 154 -8.52 -4.36 -1.76
CA ILE A 154 -9.53 -3.47 -1.14
C ILE A 154 -10.94 -4.07 -1.28
N GLN A 155 -11.32 -4.52 -2.47
CA GLN A 155 -12.63 -5.15 -2.70
C GLN A 155 -12.84 -6.38 -1.83
N ASN A 156 -11.80 -7.20 -1.63
CA ASN A 156 -11.88 -8.34 -0.73
C ASN A 156 -12.02 -7.91 0.73
N ALA A 157 -11.29 -6.88 1.16
CA ALA A 157 -11.38 -6.34 2.52
C ALA A 157 -12.77 -5.78 2.87
N LEU A 158 -13.52 -5.34 1.88
CA LEU A 158 -14.89 -4.81 2.02
C LEU A 158 -15.96 -5.90 2.15
N GLN A 159 -15.61 -7.16 1.93
CA GLN A 159 -16.57 -8.27 2.10
C GLN A 159 -17.05 -8.33 3.55
N PRO A 160 -18.33 -8.66 3.81
CA PRO A 160 -18.92 -8.65 5.15
C PRO A 160 -18.09 -9.42 6.20
N GLN A 161 -17.53 -10.56 5.83
CA GLN A 161 -16.74 -11.41 6.73
C GLN A 161 -15.39 -10.78 7.15
N TYR A 162 -14.85 -9.81 6.40
CA TYR A 162 -13.56 -9.15 6.67
C TYR A 162 -13.69 -7.70 7.15
N LYS A 163 -14.92 -7.16 7.19
CA LYS A 163 -15.17 -5.77 7.55
C LYS A 163 -14.64 -5.42 8.95
N HIS A 164 -14.75 -6.35 9.91
CA HIS A 164 -14.27 -6.16 11.27
C HIS A 164 -12.74 -6.01 11.38
N MET A 165 -12.00 -6.49 10.36
CA MET A 165 -10.54 -6.38 10.28
C MET A 165 -10.07 -5.10 9.59
N SER A 166 -10.98 -4.28 9.08
CA SER A 166 -10.66 -3.20 8.14
C SER A 166 -11.17 -1.85 8.63
N HIS A 167 -10.30 -0.85 8.60
CA HIS A 167 -10.64 0.56 8.85
C HIS A 167 -10.37 1.37 7.60
N ILE A 168 -11.40 2.04 7.06
CA ILE A 168 -11.31 2.77 5.80
C ILE A 168 -11.15 4.25 6.08
N ILE A 169 -10.16 4.85 5.42
CA ILE A 169 -9.84 6.27 5.44
C ILE A 169 -10.02 6.81 4.03
N LYS A 170 -10.79 7.88 3.86
CA LYS A 170 -10.81 8.63 2.60
C LYS A 170 -9.64 9.60 2.55
N TYR A 171 -8.91 9.62 1.44
CA TYR A 171 -7.77 10.52 1.25
C TYR A 171 -8.14 11.99 1.49
N GLU A 172 -9.31 12.39 0.97
CA GLU A 172 -9.81 13.76 1.10
C GLU A 172 -10.05 14.14 2.57
N GLU A 173 -10.59 13.21 3.37
CA GLU A 173 -10.81 13.40 4.80
C GLU A 173 -9.48 13.41 5.57
N LEU A 174 -8.51 12.56 5.18
CA LEU A 174 -7.17 12.58 5.76
C LEU A 174 -6.49 13.95 5.57
N VAL A 175 -6.69 14.59 4.41
CA VAL A 175 -6.11 15.90 4.10
C VAL A 175 -6.84 17.03 4.81
N THR A 176 -8.18 16.99 4.88
CA THR A 176 -9.00 18.11 5.39
C THR A 176 -9.30 18.02 6.89
N GLN A 177 -9.31 16.82 7.46
CA GLN A 177 -9.64 16.54 8.86
C GLN A 177 -8.62 15.56 9.50
N PRO A 178 -7.30 15.79 9.37
CA PRO A 178 -6.28 14.81 9.72
C PRO A 178 -6.35 14.36 11.17
N LYS A 179 -6.60 15.27 12.10
CA LYS A 179 -6.73 14.93 13.53
C LYS A 179 -7.83 13.92 13.79
N LYS A 180 -9.02 14.14 13.23
CA LYS A 180 -10.18 13.26 13.37
C LYS A 180 -9.89 11.88 12.80
N ILE A 181 -9.28 11.83 11.62
CA ILE A 181 -8.94 10.58 10.94
C ILE A 181 -7.89 9.81 11.74
N LEU A 182 -6.82 10.46 12.20
CA LEU A 182 -5.83 9.77 13.03
C LEU A 182 -6.43 9.27 14.35
N GLN A 183 -7.30 10.04 15.01
CA GLN A 183 -8.01 9.57 16.20
C GLN A 183 -8.78 8.28 15.92
N SER A 184 -9.51 8.20 14.80
CA SER A 184 -10.24 6.97 14.43
C SER A 184 -9.32 5.80 14.11
N VAL A 185 -8.12 6.06 13.60
CA VAL A 185 -7.10 5.01 13.39
C VAL A 185 -6.59 4.47 14.71
N TYR A 186 -6.24 5.34 15.66
CA TYR A 186 -5.77 4.92 16.98
C TYR A 186 -6.86 4.14 17.74
N GLU A 187 -8.11 4.58 17.66
CA GLU A 187 -9.26 3.88 18.23
C GLU A 187 -9.43 2.49 17.60
N PHE A 188 -9.38 2.38 16.27
CA PHE A 188 -9.43 1.09 15.58
C PHE A 188 -8.29 0.16 16.01
N LEU A 189 -7.09 0.70 16.18
CA LEU A 189 -5.94 -0.08 16.65
C LEU A 189 -6.06 -0.47 18.14
N GLY A 190 -6.86 0.26 18.92
CA GLY A 190 -6.97 0.08 20.36
C GLY A 190 -5.77 0.67 21.12
N ILE A 191 -5.22 1.77 20.62
CA ILE A 191 -4.00 2.43 21.12
C ILE A 191 -4.35 3.86 21.49
N GLU A 192 -3.75 4.38 22.56
CA GLU A 192 -3.93 5.76 22.99
C GLU A 192 -3.45 6.76 21.90
N TYR A 193 -4.26 7.81 21.69
CA TYR A 193 -3.96 8.82 20.68
C TYR A 193 -2.71 9.62 21.03
N TYR A 194 -1.79 9.69 20.08
CA TYR A 194 -0.59 10.53 20.13
C TYR A 194 -0.83 11.85 19.37
N PRO A 195 -0.45 13.03 19.92
CA PRO A 195 -0.57 14.29 19.22
C PRO A 195 0.33 14.37 17.98
N HIS A 196 -0.23 14.85 16.87
CA HIS A 196 0.47 14.97 15.59
C HIS A 196 0.52 16.42 15.11
N TYR A 197 1.56 16.75 14.33
CA TYR A 197 1.67 18.00 13.60
C TYR A 197 1.18 17.81 12.16
N PHE A 198 0.42 18.80 11.65
CA PHE A 198 -0.22 18.73 10.33
C PHE A 198 0.33 19.77 9.34
N HIS A 199 1.31 20.55 9.75
CA HIS A 199 2.02 21.55 8.96
C HIS A 199 3.51 21.26 9.00
N ASN A 200 4.25 21.76 8.01
CA ASN A 200 5.70 21.56 7.91
C ASN A 200 6.10 20.08 7.99
N LEU A 201 5.39 19.24 7.23
CA LEU A 201 5.67 17.81 7.22
C LEU A 201 7.06 17.52 6.66
N ASN A 202 7.78 16.64 7.32
CA ASN A 202 9.14 16.26 6.95
C ASN A 202 9.17 14.85 6.32
N GLN A 203 10.17 14.63 5.47
CA GLN A 203 10.51 13.30 5.01
C GLN A 203 10.92 12.46 6.23
N PHE A 204 10.38 11.25 6.34
CA PHE A 204 10.72 10.34 7.43
C PHE A 204 11.75 9.30 7.01
N LYS A 205 12.47 8.80 7.99
CA LYS A 205 13.33 7.63 7.90
C LYS A 205 12.85 6.58 8.89
N ILE A 206 12.93 5.32 8.52
CA ILE A 206 12.66 4.22 9.44
C ILE A 206 13.94 3.43 9.58
N ASN A 207 14.44 3.32 10.81
CA ASN A 207 15.71 2.64 11.12
C ASN A 207 16.88 3.10 10.23
N GLY A 208 16.92 4.40 9.93
CA GLY A 208 17.95 5.00 9.06
C GLY A 208 17.72 4.82 7.57
N LEU A 209 16.72 4.03 7.16
CA LEU A 209 16.41 3.77 5.75
C LEU A 209 15.49 4.84 5.17
N ASN A 210 15.78 5.23 3.93
CA ASN A 210 14.94 6.09 3.10
C ASN A 210 14.39 5.31 1.92
N TYR A 211 13.38 5.90 1.25
CA TYR A 211 13.02 5.46 -0.11
C TYR A 211 14.18 5.71 -1.08
N ASP A 212 14.41 4.76 -1.95
CA ASP A 212 15.21 4.97 -3.15
C ASP A 212 14.27 5.07 -4.37
N ASP A 213 13.85 6.27 -4.68
CA ASP A 213 12.94 6.53 -5.80
C ASP A 213 13.60 6.35 -7.17
N THR A 214 14.92 6.19 -7.25
CA THR A 214 15.64 5.99 -8.53
C THR A 214 15.22 4.70 -9.23
N VAL A 215 14.80 3.69 -8.48
CA VAL A 215 14.37 2.38 -9.01
C VAL A 215 13.00 2.43 -9.71
N VAL A 216 12.14 3.38 -9.33
CA VAL A 216 10.78 3.50 -9.85
C VAL A 216 10.54 4.76 -10.67
N GLY A 217 11.42 5.73 -10.61
CA GLY A 217 11.31 7.09 -11.12
C GLY A 217 11.29 8.09 -9.98
N ASN A 218 11.96 9.22 -10.16
CA ASN A 218 12.19 10.19 -9.10
C ASN A 218 10.89 10.79 -8.51
N ASN A 219 10.97 11.28 -7.29
CA ASN A 219 9.91 12.04 -6.61
C ASN A 219 8.57 11.31 -6.38
N MET A 220 8.55 9.97 -6.45
CA MET A 220 7.31 9.22 -6.20
C MET A 220 6.86 9.29 -4.73
N HIS A 221 7.82 9.29 -3.79
CA HIS A 221 7.58 9.26 -2.35
C HIS A 221 7.99 10.55 -1.63
N THR A 222 8.17 11.64 -2.37
CA THR A 222 8.45 12.95 -1.77
C THR A 222 7.23 13.49 -1.03
N ILE A 223 7.40 13.87 0.23
CA ILE A 223 6.37 14.46 1.06
C ILE A 223 6.30 15.96 0.79
N LYS A 224 5.08 16.47 0.57
CA LYS A 224 4.81 17.90 0.55
C LYS A 224 4.75 18.42 1.97
N THR A 225 5.32 19.59 2.22
CA THR A 225 5.32 20.25 3.55
C THR A 225 3.93 20.60 4.05
N GLU A 226 3.00 20.86 3.10
CA GLU A 226 1.63 21.25 3.41
C GLU A 226 0.62 20.24 2.91
N MET A 227 -0.40 20.00 3.71
CA MET A 227 -1.53 19.14 3.38
C MET A 227 -2.62 20.00 2.73
N ARG A 228 -2.86 19.78 1.44
CA ARG A 228 -3.95 20.43 0.71
C ARG A 228 -4.49 19.54 -0.39
N LEU A 229 -5.79 19.66 -0.62
CA LEU A 229 -6.39 19.09 -1.83
C LEU A 229 -6.02 19.99 -3.01
N GLU A 230 -5.58 19.38 -4.08
CA GLU A 230 -5.24 20.07 -5.33
C GLU A 230 -6.15 19.53 -6.43
N ASP A 231 -6.69 20.43 -7.22
CA ASP A 231 -7.30 20.04 -8.48
C ASP A 231 -6.24 19.38 -9.38
N ASN A 232 -6.60 18.26 -9.94
CA ASN A 232 -5.69 17.54 -10.83
C ASN A 232 -6.09 17.75 -12.29
N PRO A 233 -5.47 18.69 -13.01
CA PRO A 233 -5.81 18.98 -14.41
C PRO A 233 -5.59 17.79 -15.33
N TYR A 234 -4.74 16.85 -14.96
CA TYR A 234 -4.47 15.63 -15.72
C TYR A 234 -5.67 14.68 -15.77
N LYS A 235 -6.69 14.88 -14.94
CA LYS A 235 -7.95 14.12 -15.01
C LYS A 235 -8.64 14.24 -16.37
N LYS A 236 -8.48 15.37 -17.05
CA LYS A 236 -8.99 15.62 -18.40
C LYS A 236 -8.29 14.80 -19.49
N LEU A 237 -7.10 14.26 -19.18
CA LEU A 237 -6.30 13.47 -20.11
C LEU A 237 -6.60 11.96 -20.02
N ILE A 238 -7.49 11.55 -19.10
CA ILE A 238 -7.88 10.14 -18.99
C ILE A 238 -8.70 9.77 -20.22
N PRO A 239 -8.28 8.75 -21.01
CA PRO A 239 -9.04 8.31 -22.18
C PRO A 239 -10.46 7.86 -21.83
N GLN A 240 -11.41 8.16 -22.74
CA GLN A 240 -12.81 7.81 -22.53
C GLN A 240 -13.02 6.30 -22.38
N SER A 241 -12.23 5.48 -23.04
CA SER A 241 -12.20 4.02 -22.90
C SER A 241 -11.92 3.57 -21.45
N ILE A 242 -10.98 4.24 -20.78
CA ILE A 242 -10.63 4.01 -19.36
C ILE A 242 -11.79 4.44 -18.46
N ILE A 243 -12.37 5.62 -18.71
CA ILE A 243 -13.51 6.14 -17.92
C ILE A 243 -14.71 5.19 -18.04
N ASN A 244 -15.05 4.75 -19.25
CA ASN A 244 -16.16 3.83 -19.49
C ASN A 244 -15.94 2.48 -18.78
N LYS A 245 -14.69 2.00 -18.76
CA LYS A 245 -14.36 0.69 -18.19
C LYS A 245 -14.25 0.71 -16.68
N TYR A 246 -13.74 1.78 -16.08
CA TYR A 246 -13.36 1.79 -14.67
C TYR A 246 -14.01 2.92 -13.85
N GLY A 247 -14.63 3.91 -14.48
CA GLY A 247 -15.21 5.08 -13.81
C GLY A 247 -16.37 4.78 -12.87
N HIS A 248 -16.97 3.59 -12.99
CA HIS A 248 -18.04 3.12 -12.10
C HIS A 248 -17.51 2.58 -10.75
N ILE A 249 -16.20 2.36 -10.62
CA ILE A 249 -15.60 1.82 -9.40
C ILE A 249 -15.53 2.92 -8.34
N LYS A 250 -16.37 2.79 -7.35
CA LYS A 250 -16.50 3.69 -6.18
C LYS A 250 -16.44 2.86 -4.90
N LEU A 251 -16.15 3.53 -3.77
CA LEU A 251 -16.24 2.94 -2.44
C LEU A 251 -17.60 3.23 -1.84
#